data_93b3e54b2a3b72ebbe2eb9bc45235487
#
_entry.id   93b3e54b2a3b72ebbe2eb9bc45235487
#
_cell.length_a   1.000
_cell.length_b   1.000
_cell.length_c   1.000
_cell.angle_alpha   90.00
_cell.angle_beta   90.00
_cell.angle_gamma   90.00
#
_symmetry.space_group_name_H-M   'P 1'
#
loop_
_entity.id
_entity.type
_entity.pdbx_description
1 polymer ?
#
loop_
_entity_poly.entity_id
_entity_poly.type
_entity_poly.pdbx_seq_one_letter_code
_entity_poly.pdbx_strand_id
1 'polypeptide(L)'
;RIFPINILENDQFQSDFLKISPNNKIPAIVDQDGPRGEAISVFESGAILQYLGRKTGLFYPTDEQKRVEVEQWLMWQMGGLGPMLGQNHHFGKFAKEQIPYAIERFTAETKRLYKVLDQQLIGQDYVAGEYSIADIAILPWLLRHELQNIAIDDYPNVKNYIERLSARPAVQRALAIQV
;
A
#
# COMPACT_ATOMS: atom_id res chain seq x y z
N ARG A 1 14.28 13.95 -3.35
CA ARG A 1 15.30 13.43 -2.42
C ARG A 1 14.63 12.49 -1.43
N ILE A 2 15.28 11.35 -1.09
CA ILE A 2 14.80 10.39 -0.09
C ILE A 2 15.58 10.61 1.20
N PHE A 3 14.84 10.55 2.32
CA PHE A 3 15.38 10.63 3.67
C PHE A 3 14.98 9.35 4.40
N PRO A 4 15.93 8.45 4.74
CA PRO A 4 15.62 7.25 5.49
C PRO A 4 15.18 7.60 6.92
N ILE A 5 14.21 6.85 7.43
CA ILE A 5 13.74 6.90 8.81
C ILE A 5 13.95 5.51 9.41
N ASN A 6 14.90 5.38 10.32
CA ASN A 6 15.20 4.11 10.98
C ASN A 6 14.20 3.88 12.14
N ILE A 7 13.15 3.11 11.87
CA ILE A 7 12.13 2.82 12.87
C ILE A 7 12.65 1.96 14.04
N LEU A 8 13.77 1.24 13.87
CA LEU A 8 14.40 0.45 14.93
C LEU A 8 15.17 1.34 15.92
N GLU A 9 15.58 2.53 15.49
CA GLU A 9 16.25 3.54 16.31
C GLU A 9 15.29 4.64 16.79
N ASN A 10 13.99 4.46 16.57
CA ASN A 10 12.94 5.39 16.98
C ASN A 10 13.01 6.77 16.28
N ASP A 11 13.55 6.86 15.08
CA ASP A 11 13.58 8.10 14.30
C ASP A 11 12.19 8.69 14.05
N GLN A 12 11.18 7.83 13.93
CA GLN A 12 9.78 8.23 13.72
C GLN A 12 9.20 9.05 14.89
N PHE A 13 9.85 9.07 16.04
CA PHE A 13 9.43 9.85 17.22
C PHE A 13 10.22 11.16 17.38
N GLN A 14 11.19 11.44 16.52
CA GLN A 14 11.94 12.69 16.57
C GLN A 14 11.04 13.88 16.23
N SER A 15 11.27 15.00 16.93
CA SER A 15 10.43 16.19 16.83
C SER A 15 10.28 16.73 15.41
N ASP A 16 11.32 16.65 14.60
CA ASP A 16 11.29 17.15 13.22
C ASP A 16 10.48 16.24 12.30
N PHE A 17 10.52 14.91 12.51
CA PHE A 17 9.65 14.01 11.79
C PHE A 17 8.19 14.15 12.21
N LEU A 18 7.91 14.33 13.50
CA LEU A 18 6.54 14.52 14.01
C LEU A 18 5.86 15.78 13.46
N LYS A 19 6.62 16.83 13.08
CA LYS A 19 6.08 18.02 12.42
C LYS A 19 5.48 17.73 11.04
N ILE A 20 6.00 16.71 10.34
CA ILE A 20 5.54 16.32 8.99
C ILE A 20 4.66 15.08 8.98
N SER A 21 4.77 14.22 10.01
CA SER A 21 3.97 13.00 10.20
C SER A 21 3.54 12.87 11.67
N PRO A 22 2.46 13.55 12.09
CA PRO A 22 2.02 13.54 13.49
C PRO A 22 1.59 12.15 13.99
N ASN A 23 1.30 11.22 13.09
CA ASN A 23 1.01 9.82 13.40
C ASN A 23 2.27 8.96 13.59
N ASN A 24 3.48 9.55 13.54
CA ASN A 24 4.77 8.85 13.66
C ASN A 24 4.92 7.63 12.74
N LYS A 25 4.37 7.68 11.55
CA LYS A 25 4.43 6.63 10.53
C LYS A 25 5.06 7.12 9.24
N ILE A 26 5.76 6.21 8.57
CA ILE A 26 6.20 6.36 7.19
C ILE A 26 5.18 5.70 6.25
N PRO A 27 5.04 6.20 5.00
CA PRO A 27 5.75 7.34 4.40
C PRO A 27 5.15 8.69 4.80
N ALA A 28 5.96 9.73 4.69
CA ALA A 28 5.54 11.13 4.64
C ALA A 28 6.33 11.86 3.55
N ILE A 29 5.74 12.88 2.95
CA ILE A 29 6.42 13.73 1.96
C ILE A 29 6.35 15.20 2.35
N VAL A 30 7.35 15.96 1.91
CA VAL A 30 7.32 17.43 1.91
C VAL A 30 7.46 17.88 0.46
N ASP A 31 6.41 18.48 -0.07
CA ASP A 31 6.42 19.07 -1.40
C ASP A 31 6.71 20.57 -1.27
N GLN A 32 7.85 21.00 -1.82
CA GLN A 32 8.30 22.40 -1.75
C GLN A 32 7.50 23.31 -2.68
N ASP A 33 6.85 22.75 -3.70
CA ASP A 33 5.99 23.43 -4.67
C ASP A 33 4.55 22.92 -4.54
N GLY A 34 3.99 23.12 -3.36
CA GLY A 34 2.63 22.71 -3.02
C GLY A 34 1.57 23.69 -3.55
N PRO A 35 0.31 23.50 -3.14
CA PRO A 35 -0.78 24.40 -3.51
C PRO A 35 -0.45 25.87 -3.16
N ARG A 36 -0.73 26.77 -4.06
CA ARG A 36 -0.43 28.23 -3.94
C ARG A 36 1.06 28.58 -3.92
N GLY A 37 1.94 27.65 -4.32
CA GLY A 37 3.39 27.87 -4.32
C GLY A 37 4.04 27.81 -2.94
N GLU A 38 3.34 27.24 -1.95
CA GLU A 38 3.84 27.08 -0.58
C GLU A 38 4.18 25.63 -0.32
N ALA A 39 5.18 25.37 0.52
CA ALA A 39 5.53 24.01 0.91
C ALA A 39 4.40 23.35 1.71
N ILE A 40 4.15 22.07 1.46
CA ILE A 40 3.16 21.28 2.18
C ILE A 40 3.74 19.93 2.62
N SER A 41 3.45 19.53 3.85
CA SER A 41 3.70 18.16 4.33
C SER A 41 2.45 17.32 4.16
N VAL A 42 2.63 16.09 3.67
CA VAL A 42 1.52 15.13 3.52
C VAL A 42 1.96 13.80 4.12
N PHE A 43 1.19 13.30 5.06
CA PHE A 43 1.31 11.95 5.61
C PHE A 43 0.10 11.10 5.20
N GLU A 44 0.07 9.81 5.55
CA GLU A 44 -0.83 8.77 5.07
C GLU A 44 -0.59 8.43 3.59
N SER A 45 -0.18 7.18 3.32
CA SER A 45 0.20 6.75 1.97
C SER A 45 -0.94 6.92 0.95
N GLY A 46 -2.19 6.69 1.33
CA GLY A 46 -3.35 6.94 0.48
C GLY A 46 -3.54 8.42 0.14
N ALA A 47 -3.39 9.32 1.13
CA ALA A 47 -3.48 10.76 0.93
C ALA A 47 -2.33 11.27 0.05
N ILE A 48 -1.11 10.74 0.24
CA ILE A 48 0.05 11.03 -0.61
C ILE A 48 -0.22 10.64 -2.06
N LEU A 49 -0.74 9.45 -2.30
CA LEU A 49 -1.05 8.96 -3.64
C LEU A 49 -2.13 9.83 -4.32
N GLN A 50 -3.20 10.18 -3.62
CA GLN A 50 -4.23 11.07 -4.14
C GLN A 50 -3.69 12.48 -4.41
N TYR A 51 -2.86 13.02 -3.52
CA TYR A 51 -2.23 14.32 -3.70
C TYR A 51 -1.34 14.34 -4.95
N LEU A 52 -0.45 13.36 -5.08
CA LEU A 52 0.45 13.26 -6.23
C LEU A 52 -0.31 12.98 -7.52
N GLY A 53 -1.35 12.14 -7.48
CA GLY A 53 -2.22 11.88 -8.61
C GLY A 53 -2.89 13.15 -9.15
N ARG A 54 -3.44 13.99 -8.26
CA ARG A 54 -4.02 15.29 -8.63
C ARG A 54 -2.96 16.28 -9.15
N LYS A 55 -1.80 16.35 -8.48
CA LYS A 55 -0.72 17.26 -8.87
C LYS A 55 -0.15 16.94 -10.24
N THR A 56 0.02 15.65 -10.55
CA THR A 56 0.67 15.20 -11.79
C THR A 56 -0.30 14.89 -12.92
N GLY A 57 -1.59 14.70 -12.61
CA GLY A 57 -2.58 14.20 -13.57
C GLY A 57 -2.37 12.73 -13.96
N LEU A 58 -1.56 11.97 -13.20
CA LEU A 58 -1.21 10.59 -13.53
C LEU A 58 -1.84 9.60 -12.54
N PHE A 59 -2.31 8.46 -13.07
CA PHE A 59 -2.79 7.30 -12.29
C PHE A 59 -3.98 7.57 -11.37
N TYR A 60 -4.63 8.72 -11.52
CA TYR A 60 -5.81 9.13 -10.77
C TYR A 60 -6.76 9.89 -11.69
N PRO A 61 -7.83 9.23 -12.17
CA PRO A 61 -8.71 9.78 -13.20
C PRO A 61 -9.37 11.09 -12.81
N THR A 62 -9.59 11.96 -13.80
CA THR A 62 -10.42 13.18 -13.63
C THR A 62 -11.89 12.91 -13.89
N ASP A 63 -12.22 11.88 -14.68
CA ASP A 63 -13.58 11.38 -14.84
C ASP A 63 -14.10 10.84 -13.50
N GLU A 64 -15.28 11.32 -13.09
CA GLU A 64 -15.82 11.04 -11.75
C GLU A 64 -16.11 9.55 -11.52
N GLN A 65 -16.71 8.88 -12.53
CA GLN A 65 -17.06 7.47 -12.39
C GLN A 65 -15.79 6.61 -12.23
N LYS A 66 -14.82 6.79 -13.10
CA LYS A 66 -13.53 6.08 -13.02
C LYS A 66 -12.78 6.40 -11.72
N ARG A 67 -12.86 7.65 -11.25
CA ARG A 67 -12.21 8.06 -10.01
C ARG A 67 -12.83 7.36 -8.81
N VAL A 68 -14.15 7.26 -8.73
CA VAL A 68 -14.85 6.54 -7.66
C VAL A 68 -14.44 5.07 -7.64
N GLU A 69 -14.30 4.42 -8.78
CA GLU A 69 -13.82 3.03 -8.88
C GLU A 69 -12.41 2.88 -8.30
N VAL A 70 -11.49 3.80 -8.65
CA VAL A 70 -10.13 3.83 -8.09
C VAL A 70 -10.15 4.08 -6.58
N GLU A 71 -10.96 5.01 -6.11
CA GLU A 71 -11.07 5.36 -4.69
C GLU A 71 -11.64 4.21 -3.85
N GLN A 72 -12.62 3.45 -4.35
CA GLN A 72 -13.13 2.27 -3.67
C GLN A 72 -12.02 1.27 -3.39
N TRP A 73 -11.19 0.95 -4.38
CA TRP A 73 -10.09 0.00 -4.21
C TRP A 73 -8.93 0.58 -3.40
N LEU A 74 -8.68 1.87 -3.49
CA LEU A 74 -7.72 2.54 -2.63
C LEU A 74 -8.17 2.48 -1.16
N MET A 75 -9.42 2.82 -0.87
CA MET A 75 -9.96 2.77 0.50
C MET A 75 -10.10 1.34 1.01
N TRP A 76 -10.43 0.38 0.14
CA TRP A 76 -10.42 -1.05 0.48
C TRP A 76 -9.01 -1.50 0.93
N GLN A 77 -7.98 -1.01 0.25
CA GLN A 77 -6.60 -1.30 0.66
C GLN A 77 -6.27 -0.62 1.99
N MET A 78 -6.56 0.69 2.15
CA MET A 78 -6.21 1.47 3.35
C MET A 78 -6.97 1.01 4.60
N GLY A 79 -8.24 0.68 4.47
CA GLY A 79 -9.10 0.29 5.59
C GLY A 79 -9.15 -1.21 5.85
N GLY A 80 -8.78 -2.03 4.88
CA GLY A 80 -8.91 -3.50 4.94
C GLY A 80 -7.62 -4.24 4.68
N LEU A 81 -7.20 -4.30 3.42
CA LEU A 81 -6.08 -5.17 3.00
C LEU A 81 -4.82 -4.90 3.83
N GLY A 82 -4.30 -3.68 3.78
CA GLY A 82 -3.07 -3.29 4.48
C GLY A 82 -3.12 -3.58 5.97
N PRO A 83 -4.10 -3.04 6.72
CA PRO A 83 -4.22 -3.27 8.15
C PRO A 83 -4.33 -4.75 8.54
N MET A 84 -5.17 -5.53 7.83
CA MET A 84 -5.39 -6.93 8.19
C MET A 84 -4.18 -7.81 7.86
N LEU A 85 -3.53 -7.60 6.73
CA LEU A 85 -2.27 -8.27 6.40
C LEU A 85 -1.16 -7.88 7.39
N GLY A 86 -1.14 -6.63 7.85
CA GLY A 86 -0.23 -6.17 8.89
C GLY A 86 -0.43 -6.89 10.22
N GLN A 87 -1.67 -7.09 10.64
CA GLN A 87 -1.98 -7.88 11.85
C GLN A 87 -1.60 -9.35 11.66
N ASN A 88 -1.84 -9.92 10.48
CA ASN A 88 -1.38 -11.28 10.16
C ASN A 88 0.14 -11.43 10.28
N HIS A 89 0.92 -10.47 9.75
CA HIS A 89 2.37 -10.43 9.96
C HIS A 89 2.73 -10.36 11.44
N HIS A 90 2.08 -9.46 12.19
CA HIS A 90 2.39 -9.24 13.59
C HIS A 90 2.20 -10.53 14.41
N PHE A 91 1.00 -11.08 14.37
CA PHE A 91 0.68 -12.26 15.18
C PHE A 91 1.29 -13.55 14.65
N GLY A 92 1.50 -13.66 13.34
CA GLY A 92 2.07 -14.86 12.73
C GLY A 92 3.60 -14.93 12.76
N LYS A 93 4.31 -13.78 12.84
CA LYS A 93 5.77 -13.73 12.70
C LYS A 93 6.50 -12.91 13.76
N PHE A 94 5.92 -11.81 14.23
CA PHE A 94 6.66 -10.82 15.03
C PHE A 94 6.26 -10.78 16.50
N ALA A 95 5.02 -11.21 16.85
CA ALA A 95 4.56 -11.24 18.22
C ALA A 95 5.42 -12.21 19.05
N LYS A 96 5.84 -11.75 20.24
CA LYS A 96 6.62 -12.58 21.18
C LYS A 96 5.77 -13.72 21.76
N GLU A 97 4.49 -13.46 21.94
CA GLU A 97 3.52 -14.41 22.44
C GLU A 97 2.69 -15.01 21.30
N GLN A 98 2.55 -16.31 21.27
CA GLN A 98 1.69 -16.99 20.31
C GLN A 98 0.25 -16.96 20.82
N ILE A 99 -0.64 -16.30 20.09
CA ILE A 99 -2.06 -16.18 20.39
C ILE A 99 -2.86 -16.90 19.29
N PRO A 100 -3.18 -18.20 19.46
CA PRO A 100 -3.76 -19.01 18.38
C PRO A 100 -5.02 -18.39 17.77
N TYR A 101 -5.92 -17.86 18.59
CA TYR A 101 -7.14 -17.21 18.11
C TYR A 101 -6.86 -15.98 17.21
N ALA A 102 -5.88 -15.15 17.56
CA ALA A 102 -5.52 -13.99 16.75
C ALA A 102 -4.89 -14.44 15.42
N ILE A 103 -4.00 -15.43 15.47
CA ILE A 103 -3.35 -16.01 14.28
C ILE A 103 -4.41 -16.56 13.32
N GLU A 104 -5.33 -17.40 13.83
CA GLU A 104 -6.40 -17.98 13.04
C GLU A 104 -7.29 -16.89 12.41
N ARG A 105 -7.76 -15.94 13.23
CA ARG A 105 -8.62 -14.85 12.79
C ARG A 105 -8.00 -14.03 11.66
N PHE A 106 -6.76 -13.56 11.85
CA PHE A 106 -6.11 -12.70 10.86
C PHE A 106 -5.65 -13.47 9.62
N THR A 107 -5.31 -14.75 9.76
CA THR A 107 -5.04 -15.63 8.60
C THR A 107 -6.30 -15.85 7.77
N ALA A 108 -7.43 -16.14 8.41
CA ALA A 108 -8.70 -16.31 7.73
C ALA A 108 -9.12 -15.03 6.98
N GLU A 109 -8.99 -13.85 7.62
CA GLU A 109 -9.29 -12.57 6.98
C GLU A 109 -8.33 -12.26 5.82
N THR A 110 -7.04 -12.53 5.97
CA THR A 110 -6.07 -12.41 4.89
C THR A 110 -6.48 -13.24 3.67
N LYS A 111 -6.82 -14.52 3.86
CA LYS A 111 -7.28 -15.41 2.78
C LYS A 111 -8.56 -14.88 2.12
N ARG A 112 -9.50 -14.35 2.91
CA ARG A 112 -10.71 -13.74 2.38
C ARG A 112 -10.41 -12.55 1.49
N LEU A 113 -9.51 -11.66 1.92
CA LEU A 113 -9.11 -10.48 1.15
C LEU A 113 -8.38 -10.84 -0.15
N TYR A 114 -7.48 -11.83 -0.10
CA TYR A 114 -6.85 -12.37 -1.33
C TYR A 114 -7.90 -12.92 -2.30
N LYS A 115 -8.90 -13.65 -1.80
CA LYS A 115 -9.98 -14.17 -2.64
C LYS A 115 -10.82 -13.06 -3.29
N VAL A 116 -11.11 -11.98 -2.54
CA VAL A 116 -11.82 -10.80 -3.10
C VAL A 116 -11.03 -10.19 -4.24
N LEU A 117 -9.72 -9.99 -4.05
CA LEU A 117 -8.86 -9.44 -5.08
C LEU A 117 -8.72 -10.37 -6.29
N ASP A 118 -8.56 -11.68 -6.05
CA ASP A 118 -8.43 -12.66 -7.12
C ASP A 118 -9.67 -12.69 -8.02
N GLN A 119 -10.85 -12.60 -7.42
CA GLN A 119 -12.11 -12.52 -8.14
C GLN A 119 -12.26 -11.20 -8.93
N GLN A 120 -11.84 -10.08 -8.35
CA GLN A 120 -11.88 -8.79 -9.03
C GLN A 120 -11.00 -8.77 -10.27
N LEU A 121 -9.87 -9.47 -10.24
CA LEU A 121 -8.90 -9.50 -11.32
C LEU A 121 -9.25 -10.48 -12.45
N ILE A 122 -10.39 -11.18 -12.39
CA ILE A 122 -10.82 -12.05 -13.49
C ILE A 122 -11.05 -11.21 -14.75
N GLY A 123 -10.26 -11.45 -15.80
CA GLY A 123 -10.38 -10.73 -17.07
C GLY A 123 -9.92 -9.27 -17.01
N GLN A 124 -9.24 -8.86 -15.94
CA GLN A 124 -8.73 -7.50 -15.77
C GLN A 124 -7.22 -7.49 -15.51
N ASP A 125 -6.55 -6.49 -16.07
CA ASP A 125 -5.14 -6.27 -15.87
C ASP A 125 -4.83 -5.50 -14.57
N TYR A 126 -5.76 -4.64 -14.15
CA TYR A 126 -5.61 -3.75 -13.00
C TYR A 126 -6.91 -3.72 -12.19
N VAL A 127 -6.81 -3.39 -10.89
CA VAL A 127 -7.91 -3.54 -9.95
C VAL A 127 -9.12 -2.66 -10.27
N ALA A 128 -8.90 -1.52 -10.93
CA ALA A 128 -9.93 -0.57 -11.37
C ALA A 128 -9.89 -0.36 -12.91
N GLY A 129 -9.60 -1.42 -13.68
CA GLY A 129 -9.56 -1.41 -15.14
C GLY A 129 -8.26 -0.84 -15.72
N GLU A 130 -7.84 0.34 -15.35
CA GLU A 130 -6.58 0.97 -15.75
C GLU A 130 -5.60 1.08 -14.57
N TYR A 131 -4.28 1.08 -14.86
CA TYR A 131 -3.26 1.24 -13.81
C TYR A 131 -3.43 2.56 -13.05
N SER A 132 -3.58 2.45 -11.73
CA SER A 132 -3.96 3.56 -10.89
C SER A 132 -3.23 3.59 -9.54
N ILE A 133 -3.50 4.62 -8.76
CA ILE A 133 -3.00 4.73 -7.38
C ILE A 133 -3.48 3.60 -6.47
N ALA A 134 -4.57 2.92 -6.82
CA ALA A 134 -5.03 1.74 -6.08
C ALA A 134 -4.07 0.56 -6.25
N ASP A 135 -3.60 0.30 -7.48
CA ASP A 135 -2.60 -0.74 -7.76
C ASP A 135 -1.26 -0.44 -7.08
N ILE A 136 -0.86 0.84 -7.07
CA ILE A 136 0.36 1.30 -6.39
C ILE A 136 0.28 1.02 -4.89
N ALA A 137 -0.89 1.22 -4.28
CA ALA A 137 -1.10 0.98 -2.86
C ALA A 137 -1.17 -0.52 -2.49
N ILE A 138 -1.74 -1.35 -3.36
CA ILE A 138 -1.97 -2.79 -3.14
C ILE A 138 -0.68 -3.59 -3.26
N LEU A 139 0.12 -3.34 -4.30
CA LEU A 139 1.29 -4.16 -4.65
C LEU A 139 2.27 -4.41 -3.50
N PRO A 140 2.70 -3.41 -2.69
CA PRO A 140 3.68 -3.63 -1.63
C PRO A 140 3.25 -4.66 -0.59
N TRP A 141 1.95 -4.80 -0.35
CA TRP A 141 1.39 -5.79 0.55
C TRP A 141 1.41 -7.19 -0.03
N LEU A 142 1.12 -7.32 -1.32
CA LEU A 142 1.11 -8.62 -2.02
C LEU A 142 2.52 -9.19 -2.19
N LEU A 143 3.54 -8.35 -2.36
CA LEU A 143 4.94 -8.78 -2.43
C LEU A 143 5.43 -9.48 -1.14
N ARG A 144 4.65 -9.44 -0.08
CA ARG A 144 4.95 -10.06 1.21
C ARG A 144 4.10 -11.30 1.50
N HIS A 145 3.47 -11.91 0.49
CA HIS A 145 2.56 -13.04 0.64
C HIS A 145 3.17 -14.23 1.40
N GLU A 146 4.46 -14.50 1.23
CA GLU A 146 5.17 -15.56 1.96
C GLU A 146 5.19 -15.29 3.48
N LEU A 147 5.43 -14.03 3.89
CA LEU A 147 5.38 -13.65 5.30
C LEU A 147 3.97 -13.72 5.89
N GLN A 148 2.96 -13.74 5.03
CA GLN A 148 1.54 -13.87 5.40
C GLN A 148 1.08 -15.32 5.42
N ASN A 149 1.95 -16.29 5.13
CA ASN A 149 1.64 -17.71 4.94
C ASN A 149 0.55 -17.94 3.86
N ILE A 150 0.62 -17.18 2.78
CA ILE A 150 -0.26 -17.31 1.63
C ILE A 150 0.47 -18.04 0.51
N ALA A 151 -0.07 -19.20 0.12
CA ALA A 151 0.33 -19.90 -1.09
C ALA A 151 -0.25 -19.15 -2.28
N ILE A 152 0.59 -18.37 -2.97
CA ILE A 152 0.11 -17.46 -4.04
C ILE A 152 -0.49 -18.22 -5.22
N ASP A 153 -0.11 -19.48 -5.42
CA ASP A 153 -0.65 -20.34 -6.46
C ASP A 153 -2.15 -20.66 -6.29
N ASP A 154 -2.70 -20.49 -5.06
CA ASP A 154 -4.13 -20.60 -4.79
C ASP A 154 -4.92 -19.39 -5.34
N TYR A 155 -4.23 -18.34 -5.78
CA TYR A 155 -4.80 -17.07 -6.26
C TYR A 155 -4.16 -16.67 -7.61
N PRO A 156 -4.48 -17.38 -8.70
CA PRO A 156 -3.77 -17.25 -9.97
C PRO A 156 -3.87 -15.86 -10.61
N ASN A 157 -4.99 -15.15 -10.42
CA ASN A 157 -5.16 -13.79 -10.94
C ASN A 157 -4.31 -12.79 -10.15
N VAL A 158 -4.22 -12.95 -8.82
CA VAL A 158 -3.33 -12.13 -7.98
C VAL A 158 -1.87 -12.41 -8.32
N LYS A 159 -1.48 -13.66 -8.56
CA LYS A 159 -0.12 -14.02 -9.00
C LYS A 159 0.26 -13.29 -10.29
N ASN A 160 -0.57 -13.39 -11.32
CA ASN A 160 -0.37 -12.71 -12.59
C ASN A 160 -0.34 -11.18 -12.44
N TYR A 161 -1.16 -10.65 -11.56
CA TYR A 161 -1.19 -9.22 -11.23
C TYR A 161 0.13 -8.75 -10.59
N ILE A 162 0.66 -9.49 -9.62
CA ILE A 162 1.97 -9.21 -8.99
C ILE A 162 3.07 -9.20 -10.06
N GLU A 163 3.10 -10.21 -10.93
CA GLU A 163 4.10 -10.31 -12.01
C GLU A 163 4.02 -9.12 -12.97
N ARG A 164 2.81 -8.79 -13.42
CA ARG A 164 2.56 -7.65 -14.32
C ARG A 164 2.99 -6.32 -13.72
N LEU A 165 2.61 -6.05 -12.47
CA LEU A 165 2.97 -4.82 -11.79
C LEU A 165 4.47 -4.74 -11.53
N SER A 166 5.08 -5.85 -11.10
CA SER A 166 6.52 -5.92 -10.82
C SER A 166 7.38 -5.75 -12.07
N ALA A 167 6.87 -6.09 -13.24
CA ALA A 167 7.56 -5.90 -14.52
C ALA A 167 7.61 -4.43 -14.98
N ARG A 168 6.84 -3.53 -14.35
CA ARG A 168 6.85 -2.09 -14.70
C ARG A 168 8.19 -1.46 -14.34
N PRO A 169 8.86 -0.75 -15.28
CA PRO A 169 10.19 -0.19 -15.01
C PRO A 169 10.24 0.77 -13.82
N ALA A 170 9.16 1.53 -13.58
CA ALA A 170 9.09 2.44 -12.43
C ALA A 170 8.98 1.68 -11.10
N VAL A 171 8.26 0.56 -11.07
CA VAL A 171 8.17 -0.32 -9.91
C VAL A 171 9.52 -0.97 -9.61
N GLN A 172 10.20 -1.48 -10.64
CA GLN A 172 11.55 -2.06 -10.49
C GLN A 172 12.54 -1.05 -9.92
N ARG A 173 12.52 0.19 -10.43
CA ARG A 173 13.37 1.26 -9.86
C ARG A 173 13.02 1.56 -8.40
N ALA A 174 11.74 1.58 -8.05
CA ALA A 174 11.32 1.83 -6.67
C ALA A 174 11.76 0.70 -5.72
N LEU A 175 11.62 -0.55 -6.14
CA LEU A 175 12.03 -1.73 -5.35
C LEU A 175 13.56 -1.85 -5.21
N ALA A 176 14.34 -1.28 -6.13
CA ALA A 176 15.80 -1.27 -6.08
C ALA A 176 16.38 -0.18 -5.15
N ILE A 177 15.54 0.71 -4.62
CA ILE A 177 16.01 1.74 -3.68
C ILE A 177 16.41 1.08 -2.35
N GLN A 178 17.69 1.21 -2.02
CA GLN A 178 18.22 0.83 -0.70
C GLN A 178 18.14 2.05 0.22
N VAL A 179 17.53 1.89 1.37
CA VAL A 179 17.41 2.90 2.43
C VAL A 179 17.96 2.37 3.74
#